data_295f14002fdb140b210771a7bca940b5
#
_entry.id   295f14002fdb140b210771a7bca940b5
#
_cell.length_a   1.000
_cell.length_b   1.000
_cell.length_c   1.000
_cell.angle_alpha   90.00
_cell.angle_beta   90.00
_cell.angle_gamma   90.00
#
_symmetry.space_group_name_H-M   'P 1'
#
loop_
_entity.id
_entity.type
_entity.pdbx_description
1 polymer ?
#
loop_
_entity_poly.entity_id
_entity_poly.type
_entity_poly.pdbx_seq_one_letter_code
_entity_poly.pdbx_strand_id
1 'polypeptide(L)'
;KYTKIDHDGNIEIGWNPNGNSLSNSYFDARNLQVKVIDDNSGVLAVWTQSALEGTSVLPTDIYAQVIDWDGNTLYADGGVSVTDADNDQVNFSFDFNENLNRAMLVWEDFRNGQNFEIFGQILNLGNGDLVGDPIQFTSVVNDSLHNYNPIISHVMENEFMVIWEDSRGYINEDPLLINGVDLYGSGYNFGSGMTTDVNGIPVCIAYHKQQNVNITHHSGSEFFIDWIDYRSSGKEDLANYYGRIIEKAELLSNDPKCDCPVPTEFSLKPAYPNPFNGIVNFEFAMPAKEAVEFRIYDLTGRVVSDRLILPGFGGNYRVSWNGKNMNGQLAPAGIYFYEFKTNSLIEKGKITYLK
;
A
#
# COMPACT_ATOMS: atom_id res chain seq x y z
N LYS A 1 4.33 15.42 -24.63
CA LYS A 1 5.39 15.89 -25.55
C LYS A 1 6.71 16.02 -24.81
N TYR A 2 7.81 15.82 -25.50
CA TYR A 2 9.18 15.93 -24.95
C TYR A 2 10.09 16.70 -25.92
N THR A 3 11.10 17.36 -25.37
CA THR A 3 12.18 18.02 -26.09
C THR A 3 13.41 18.07 -25.22
N LYS A 4 14.56 18.32 -25.80
CA LYS A 4 15.82 18.50 -25.08
C LYS A 4 16.17 19.99 -24.99
N ILE A 5 16.60 20.41 -23.83
CA ILE A 5 17.09 21.79 -23.59
C ILE A 5 18.53 21.72 -23.10
N ASP A 6 19.32 22.71 -23.49
CA ASP A 6 20.68 22.89 -22.99
C ASP A 6 20.68 23.52 -21.59
N HIS A 7 21.87 23.73 -21.01
CA HIS A 7 22.04 24.31 -19.68
C HIS A 7 21.57 25.78 -19.58
N ASP A 8 21.45 26.49 -20.73
CA ASP A 8 20.93 27.87 -20.81
C ASP A 8 19.43 27.93 -21.01
N GLY A 9 18.77 26.77 -21.13
CA GLY A 9 17.32 26.66 -21.32
C GLY A 9 16.86 26.79 -22.78
N ASN A 10 17.77 26.73 -23.76
CA ASN A 10 17.42 26.72 -25.16
C ASN A 10 17.18 25.30 -25.65
N ILE A 11 16.30 25.16 -26.65
CA ILE A 11 16.09 23.88 -27.30
C ILE A 11 17.35 23.50 -28.06
N GLU A 12 17.84 22.29 -27.81
CA GLU A 12 19.07 21.79 -28.46
C GLU A 12 18.88 21.65 -29.97
N ILE A 13 19.97 21.95 -30.71
CA ILE A 13 19.95 21.94 -32.19
C ILE A 13 19.53 20.53 -32.68
N GLY A 14 18.54 20.49 -33.57
CA GLY A 14 18.01 19.24 -34.11
C GLY A 14 16.75 18.75 -33.46
N TRP A 15 16.39 19.29 -32.28
CA TRP A 15 15.17 18.92 -31.58
C TRP A 15 13.96 19.77 -32.02
N ASN A 16 12.77 19.12 -32.02
CA ASN A 16 11.53 19.80 -32.40
C ASN A 16 11.17 20.88 -31.39
N PRO A 17 11.07 22.19 -31.80
CA PRO A 17 10.74 23.28 -30.88
C PRO A 17 9.31 23.18 -30.31
N ASN A 18 8.43 22.40 -30.93
CA ASN A 18 7.08 22.16 -30.41
C ASN A 18 7.00 20.88 -29.58
N GLY A 19 8.11 20.20 -29.37
CA GLY A 19 8.25 18.89 -28.73
C GLY A 19 7.70 17.76 -29.60
N ASN A 20 8.32 16.59 -29.45
CA ASN A 20 7.84 15.34 -30.05
C ASN A 20 6.68 14.78 -29.23
N SER A 21 5.76 14.05 -29.87
CA SER A 21 4.66 13.40 -29.16
C SER A 21 5.13 12.10 -28.54
N LEU A 22 4.81 11.87 -27.28
CA LEU A 22 5.07 10.62 -26.58
C LEU A 22 3.91 9.64 -26.73
N SER A 23 2.69 10.14 -26.59
CA SER A 23 1.46 9.36 -26.71
C SER A 23 0.70 9.72 -27.99
N ASN A 24 -0.21 8.85 -28.40
CA ASN A 24 -1.11 9.12 -29.53
C ASN A 24 -2.08 10.26 -29.18
N SER A 25 -2.37 11.15 -30.15
CA SER A 25 -3.20 12.35 -29.95
C SER A 25 -4.68 12.10 -29.67
N TYR A 26 -5.15 10.87 -29.84
CA TYR A 26 -6.55 10.47 -29.60
C TYR A 26 -6.81 9.93 -28.19
N PHE A 27 -5.82 10.00 -27.31
CA PHE A 27 -5.89 9.45 -25.97
C PHE A 27 -5.66 10.53 -24.91
N ASP A 28 -6.27 10.33 -23.74
CA ASP A 28 -6.00 11.13 -22.55
C ASP A 28 -4.84 10.48 -21.78
N ALA A 29 -3.64 11.06 -21.90
CA ALA A 29 -2.44 10.58 -21.26
C ALA A 29 -2.11 11.44 -20.03
N ARG A 30 -1.89 10.80 -18.87
CA ARG A 30 -1.67 11.44 -17.57
C ARG A 30 -0.56 10.76 -16.79
N ASN A 31 -0.18 11.36 -15.65
CA ASN A 31 0.72 10.79 -14.65
C ASN A 31 2.07 10.35 -15.21
N LEU A 32 2.64 11.13 -16.13
CA LEU A 32 3.95 10.83 -16.71
C LEU A 32 5.04 10.81 -15.63
N GLN A 33 5.75 9.71 -15.56
CA GLN A 33 7.00 9.57 -14.80
C GLN A 33 8.12 9.21 -15.76
N VAL A 34 9.34 9.68 -15.47
CA VAL A 34 10.54 9.39 -16.26
C VAL A 34 11.71 9.05 -15.36
N LYS A 35 12.52 8.08 -15.78
CA LYS A 35 13.82 7.77 -15.15
C LYS A 35 14.88 7.65 -16.23
N VAL A 36 16.07 8.18 -15.96
CA VAL A 36 17.25 7.99 -16.82
C VAL A 36 17.69 6.53 -16.70
N ILE A 37 17.87 5.84 -17.83
CA ILE A 37 18.33 4.44 -17.86
C ILE A 37 19.82 4.40 -17.58
N ASP A 38 20.60 5.14 -18.39
CA ASP A 38 22.02 5.42 -18.19
C ASP A 38 22.43 6.63 -19.03
N ASP A 39 23.68 7.04 -18.93
CA ASP A 39 24.18 8.24 -19.63
C ASP A 39 24.14 8.12 -21.18
N ASN A 40 24.02 6.92 -21.72
CA ASN A 40 24.08 6.67 -23.17
C ASN A 40 22.80 6.08 -23.77
N SER A 41 21.91 5.48 -22.95
CA SER A 41 20.73 4.77 -23.45
C SER A 41 19.51 5.66 -23.57
N GLY A 42 19.34 6.65 -22.70
CA GLY A 42 18.22 7.56 -22.72
C GLY A 42 17.34 7.49 -21.48
N VAL A 43 16.04 7.65 -21.66
CA VAL A 43 15.06 7.68 -20.56
C VAL A 43 13.93 6.68 -20.78
N LEU A 44 13.52 5.99 -19.73
CA LEU A 44 12.26 5.27 -19.69
C LEU A 44 11.16 6.23 -19.23
N ALA A 45 10.16 6.43 -20.07
CA ALA A 45 8.96 7.19 -19.79
C ALA A 45 7.79 6.23 -19.63
N VAL A 46 7.04 6.39 -18.54
CA VAL A 46 5.85 5.60 -18.22
C VAL A 46 4.71 6.54 -17.90
N TRP A 47 3.51 6.25 -18.40
CA TRP A 47 2.32 7.07 -18.16
C TRP A 47 1.05 6.24 -18.13
N THR A 48 -0.02 6.81 -17.59
CA THR A 48 -1.37 6.26 -17.74
C THR A 48 -2.05 6.84 -18.96
N GLN A 49 -2.85 6.03 -19.65
CA GLN A 49 -3.55 6.43 -20.87
C GLN A 49 -4.92 5.79 -20.96
N SER A 50 -5.93 6.60 -21.29
CA SER A 50 -7.29 6.15 -21.54
C SER A 50 -7.68 6.46 -22.98
N ALA A 51 -8.29 5.49 -23.67
CA ALA A 51 -8.88 5.74 -24.98
C ALA A 51 -10.21 6.49 -24.85
N LEU A 52 -10.58 7.21 -25.91
CA LEU A 52 -11.88 7.87 -26.02
C LEU A 52 -12.74 7.13 -27.03
N GLU A 53 -13.92 6.71 -26.63
CA GLU A 53 -14.94 6.15 -27.51
C GLU A 53 -16.15 7.09 -27.53
N GLY A 54 -16.22 7.93 -28.57
CA GLY A 54 -17.20 9.01 -28.66
C GLY A 54 -17.00 10.05 -27.55
N THR A 55 -17.91 10.12 -26.59
CA THR A 55 -17.83 10.99 -25.39
C THR A 55 -17.47 10.22 -24.12
N SER A 56 -17.30 8.91 -24.20
CA SER A 56 -16.97 8.05 -23.06
C SER A 56 -15.46 7.88 -22.97
N VAL A 57 -14.93 7.99 -21.75
CA VAL A 57 -13.55 7.63 -21.41
C VAL A 57 -13.55 6.15 -21.09
N LEU A 58 -12.70 5.39 -21.79
CA LEU A 58 -12.47 3.97 -21.52
C LEU A 58 -11.57 3.81 -20.28
N PRO A 59 -11.48 2.58 -19.73
CA PRO A 59 -10.55 2.28 -18.65
C PRO A 59 -9.13 2.78 -18.93
N THR A 60 -8.42 3.00 -17.87
CA THR A 60 -7.06 3.54 -17.90
C THR A 60 -6.04 2.40 -17.86
N ASP A 61 -5.13 2.40 -18.81
CA ASP A 61 -4.01 1.45 -18.89
C ASP A 61 -2.66 2.13 -18.68
N ILE A 62 -1.61 1.33 -18.52
CA ILE A 62 -0.24 1.82 -18.33
C ILE A 62 0.55 1.59 -19.62
N TYR A 63 1.24 2.63 -20.06
CA TYR A 63 2.08 2.66 -21.25
C TYR A 63 3.51 3.02 -20.93
N ALA A 64 4.43 2.53 -21.74
CA ALA A 64 5.84 2.81 -21.62
C ALA A 64 6.51 3.09 -22.97
N GLN A 65 7.57 3.91 -22.94
CA GLN A 65 8.41 4.22 -24.09
C GLN A 65 9.84 4.51 -23.62
N VAL A 66 10.81 4.06 -24.37
CA VAL A 66 12.20 4.50 -24.21
C VAL A 66 12.52 5.55 -25.27
N ILE A 67 13.12 6.67 -24.83
CA ILE A 67 13.53 7.77 -25.66
C ILE A 67 15.05 7.87 -25.56
N ASP A 68 15.77 7.74 -26.67
CA ASP A 68 17.21 7.91 -26.71
C ASP A 68 17.61 9.41 -26.62
N TRP A 69 18.89 9.66 -26.43
CA TRP A 69 19.40 11.03 -26.33
C TRP A 69 19.39 11.82 -27.63
N ASP A 70 19.10 11.17 -28.76
CA ASP A 70 18.89 11.81 -30.08
C ASP A 70 17.39 12.16 -30.31
N GLY A 71 16.52 11.73 -29.38
CA GLY A 71 15.08 12.01 -29.41
C GLY A 71 14.25 11.00 -30.22
N ASN A 72 14.83 9.84 -30.51
CA ASN A 72 14.09 8.75 -31.14
C ASN A 72 13.40 7.89 -30.09
N THR A 73 12.22 7.36 -30.43
CA THR A 73 11.53 6.36 -29.63
C THR A 73 11.99 4.95 -30.02
N LEU A 74 12.25 4.08 -29.05
CA LEU A 74 12.67 2.71 -29.32
C LEU A 74 11.49 1.80 -29.66
N TYR A 75 10.33 2.07 -29.09
CA TYR A 75 9.13 1.26 -29.30
C TYR A 75 8.26 1.89 -30.39
N ALA A 76 7.14 1.24 -30.72
CA ALA A 76 6.19 1.76 -31.69
C ALA A 76 5.67 3.16 -31.30
N ASP A 77 5.18 3.92 -32.28
CA ASP A 77 4.58 5.23 -32.05
C ASP A 77 3.41 5.11 -31.05
N GLY A 78 3.47 5.94 -30.00
CA GLY A 78 2.50 5.90 -28.91
C GLY A 78 2.89 4.99 -27.74
N GLY A 79 4.04 4.32 -27.80
CA GLY A 79 4.55 3.43 -26.75
C GLY A 79 3.97 2.02 -26.82
N VAL A 80 4.36 1.21 -25.84
CA VAL A 80 3.81 -0.13 -25.64
C VAL A 80 2.85 -0.12 -24.46
N SER A 81 1.73 -0.86 -24.58
CA SER A 81 0.87 -1.15 -23.44
C SER A 81 1.55 -2.13 -22.53
N VAL A 82 1.71 -1.77 -21.25
CA VAL A 82 2.26 -2.62 -20.19
C VAL A 82 1.17 -3.54 -19.62
N THR A 83 -0.06 -3.07 -19.65
CA THR A 83 -1.25 -3.83 -19.25
C THR A 83 -2.43 -3.41 -20.12
N ASP A 84 -3.27 -4.37 -20.46
CA ASP A 84 -4.54 -4.23 -21.19
C ASP A 84 -5.67 -4.97 -20.44
N ALA A 85 -5.56 -5.11 -19.15
CA ALA A 85 -6.54 -5.79 -18.32
C ALA A 85 -7.85 -4.99 -18.24
N ASP A 86 -8.95 -5.67 -17.96
CA ASP A 86 -10.25 -5.02 -17.76
C ASP A 86 -10.19 -3.97 -16.63
N ASN A 87 -11.00 -2.93 -16.75
CA ASN A 87 -11.09 -1.81 -15.80
C ASN A 87 -9.77 -1.02 -15.64
N ASP A 88 -9.66 -0.20 -14.59
CA ASP A 88 -8.58 0.76 -14.43
C ASP A 88 -7.29 0.14 -13.88
N GLN A 89 -6.14 0.56 -14.43
CA GLN A 89 -4.81 0.37 -13.89
C GLN A 89 -4.18 1.74 -13.68
N VAL A 90 -3.88 2.05 -12.42
CA VAL A 90 -3.48 3.39 -11.97
C VAL A 90 -2.35 3.35 -10.95
N ASN A 91 -1.86 4.52 -10.53
CA ASN A 91 -0.90 4.68 -9.45
C ASN A 91 0.30 3.74 -9.56
N PHE A 92 0.99 3.81 -10.67
CA PHE A 92 2.14 2.96 -10.93
C PHE A 92 3.44 3.51 -10.32
N SER A 93 4.36 2.59 -10.10
CA SER A 93 5.77 2.86 -9.82
C SER A 93 6.63 1.90 -10.63
N PHE A 94 7.85 2.30 -10.97
CA PHE A 94 8.75 1.44 -11.72
C PHE A 94 10.20 1.67 -11.34
N ASP A 95 10.98 0.63 -11.51
CA ASP A 95 12.44 0.71 -11.45
C ASP A 95 13.05 -0.32 -12.40
N PHE A 96 14.35 -0.27 -12.63
CA PHE A 96 14.96 -1.12 -13.64
C PHE A 96 16.34 -1.62 -13.22
N ASN A 97 16.74 -2.71 -13.86
CA ASN A 97 18.10 -3.26 -13.79
C ASN A 97 18.73 -3.12 -15.18
N GLU A 98 19.68 -2.22 -15.30
CA GLU A 98 20.36 -1.93 -16.56
C GLU A 98 21.18 -3.12 -17.07
N ASN A 99 21.84 -3.86 -16.17
CA ASN A 99 22.63 -5.03 -16.55
C ASN A 99 21.81 -6.14 -17.21
N LEU A 100 20.55 -6.26 -16.83
CA LEU A 100 19.61 -7.22 -17.41
C LEU A 100 18.77 -6.62 -18.52
N ASN A 101 18.87 -5.32 -18.76
CA ASN A 101 18.06 -4.58 -19.74
C ASN A 101 16.54 -4.78 -19.49
N ARG A 102 16.14 -4.73 -18.23
CA ARG A 102 14.76 -4.99 -17.78
C ARG A 102 14.29 -3.95 -16.78
N ALA A 103 13.05 -3.48 -16.97
CA ALA A 103 12.31 -2.75 -15.98
C ALA A 103 11.26 -3.65 -15.34
N MET A 104 10.89 -3.33 -14.11
CA MET A 104 9.71 -3.87 -13.44
C MET A 104 8.81 -2.70 -13.08
N LEU A 105 7.56 -2.80 -13.49
CA LEU A 105 6.50 -1.85 -13.19
C LEU A 105 5.52 -2.51 -12.23
N VAL A 106 5.00 -1.75 -11.27
CA VAL A 106 3.95 -2.20 -10.33
C VAL A 106 2.86 -1.14 -10.29
N TRP A 107 1.61 -1.55 -10.06
CA TRP A 107 0.46 -0.64 -10.11
C TRP A 107 -0.72 -1.12 -9.28
N GLU A 108 -1.67 -0.22 -9.04
CA GLU A 108 -3.00 -0.54 -8.56
C GLU A 108 -3.86 -1.03 -9.71
N ASP A 109 -4.42 -2.22 -9.59
CA ASP A 109 -5.18 -2.92 -10.62
C ASP A 109 -6.60 -3.19 -10.16
N PHE A 110 -7.58 -2.71 -10.91
CA PHE A 110 -9.00 -2.87 -10.63
C PHE A 110 -9.67 -3.92 -11.54
N ARG A 111 -8.90 -4.84 -12.17
CA ARG A 111 -9.39 -5.79 -13.17
C ARG A 111 -10.57 -6.66 -12.71
N ASN A 112 -10.69 -6.91 -11.40
CA ASN A 112 -11.80 -7.66 -10.83
C ASN A 112 -13.10 -6.84 -10.68
N GLY A 113 -13.06 -5.50 -10.87
CA GLY A 113 -14.20 -4.58 -10.75
C GLY A 113 -14.73 -4.39 -9.32
N GLN A 114 -13.98 -4.81 -8.30
CA GLN A 114 -14.42 -4.79 -6.89
C GLN A 114 -13.42 -4.06 -5.99
N ASN A 115 -12.14 -4.39 -6.10
CA ASN A 115 -11.09 -3.83 -5.27
C ASN A 115 -9.79 -3.64 -6.03
N PHE A 116 -8.93 -2.75 -5.52
CA PHE A 116 -7.59 -2.59 -6.01
C PHE A 116 -6.68 -3.66 -5.44
N GLU A 117 -5.95 -4.31 -6.30
CA GLU A 117 -4.88 -5.26 -6.00
C GLU A 117 -3.57 -4.77 -6.60
N ILE A 118 -2.44 -5.20 -6.07
CA ILE A 118 -1.14 -4.84 -6.62
C ILE A 118 -0.70 -5.89 -7.62
N PHE A 119 -0.47 -5.44 -8.83
CA PHE A 119 0.10 -6.22 -9.93
C PHE A 119 1.41 -5.62 -10.40
N GLY A 120 2.17 -6.39 -11.11
CA GLY A 120 3.38 -5.93 -11.77
C GLY A 120 3.66 -6.67 -13.07
N GLN A 121 4.54 -6.07 -13.90
CA GLN A 121 4.96 -6.63 -15.19
C GLN A 121 6.42 -6.30 -15.45
N ILE A 122 7.12 -7.23 -16.06
CA ILE A 122 8.49 -7.04 -16.50
C ILE A 122 8.50 -6.59 -17.96
N LEU A 123 9.23 -5.52 -18.24
CA LEU A 123 9.42 -4.92 -19.54
C LEU A 123 10.87 -5.08 -19.98
N ASN A 124 11.10 -5.56 -21.19
CA ASN A 124 12.41 -5.52 -21.82
C ASN A 124 12.67 -4.09 -22.35
N LEU A 125 13.69 -3.42 -21.82
CA LEU A 125 14.00 -2.03 -22.17
C LEU A 125 14.48 -1.87 -23.62
N GLY A 126 15.08 -2.89 -24.22
CA GLY A 126 15.65 -2.81 -25.56
C GLY A 126 14.62 -2.91 -26.70
N ASN A 127 13.46 -3.51 -26.46
CA ASN A 127 12.48 -3.74 -27.54
C ASN A 127 11.01 -3.55 -27.11
N GLY A 128 10.74 -3.32 -25.83
CA GLY A 128 9.39 -3.13 -25.31
C GLY A 128 8.56 -4.40 -25.11
N ASP A 129 9.15 -5.57 -25.28
CA ASP A 129 8.45 -6.83 -25.04
C ASP A 129 8.16 -7.03 -23.56
N LEU A 130 6.95 -7.50 -23.24
CA LEU A 130 6.58 -7.94 -21.92
C LEU A 130 7.18 -9.33 -21.65
N VAL A 131 7.74 -9.54 -20.46
CA VAL A 131 8.43 -10.78 -20.10
C VAL A 131 7.61 -11.53 -19.07
N GLY A 132 7.08 -12.69 -19.47
CA GLY A 132 6.22 -13.53 -18.64
C GLY A 132 4.80 -12.96 -18.47
N ASP A 133 4.01 -13.65 -17.66
CA ASP A 133 2.66 -13.21 -17.30
C ASP A 133 2.71 -12.11 -16.24
N PRO A 134 1.63 -11.30 -16.11
CA PRO A 134 1.52 -10.31 -15.03
C PRO A 134 1.67 -10.98 -13.65
N ILE A 135 2.41 -10.33 -12.77
CA ILE A 135 2.73 -10.82 -11.42
C ILE A 135 1.69 -10.25 -10.46
N GLN A 136 0.96 -11.11 -9.76
CA GLN A 136 0.02 -10.70 -8.73
C GLN A 136 0.69 -10.68 -7.36
N PHE A 137 0.89 -9.49 -6.78
CA PHE A 137 1.48 -9.31 -5.44
C PHE A 137 0.45 -9.47 -4.33
N THR A 138 -0.80 -9.08 -4.58
CA THR A 138 -1.87 -9.17 -3.58
C THR A 138 -3.09 -9.87 -4.14
N SER A 139 -3.82 -10.56 -3.26
CA SER A 139 -5.10 -11.17 -3.58
C SER A 139 -6.06 -10.94 -2.42
N VAL A 140 -7.09 -10.15 -2.66
CA VAL A 140 -8.05 -9.73 -1.64
C VAL A 140 -9.30 -10.60 -1.73
N VAL A 141 -9.68 -11.19 -0.60
CA VAL A 141 -10.88 -12.06 -0.50
C VAL A 141 -12.14 -11.35 -0.01
N ASN A 142 -12.05 -10.04 0.25
CA ASN A 142 -13.16 -9.24 0.78
C ASN A 142 -13.28 -7.94 -0.01
N ASP A 143 -14.44 -7.69 -0.59
CA ASP A 143 -14.74 -6.55 -1.47
C ASP A 143 -14.56 -5.16 -0.82
N SER A 144 -14.36 -5.11 0.49
CA SER A 144 -14.14 -3.86 1.23
C SER A 144 -12.67 -3.55 1.50
N LEU A 145 -11.76 -4.42 1.06
CA LEU A 145 -10.31 -4.27 1.27
C LEU A 145 -9.63 -3.89 -0.03
N HIS A 146 -8.68 -2.99 0.06
CA HIS A 146 -7.92 -2.50 -1.08
C HIS A 146 -6.43 -2.43 -0.75
N ASN A 147 -5.61 -2.49 -1.78
CA ASN A 147 -4.19 -2.27 -1.73
C ASN A 147 -3.85 -1.06 -2.60
N TYR A 148 -3.01 -0.16 -2.09
CA TYR A 148 -2.76 1.15 -2.68
C TYR A 148 -1.28 1.49 -2.76
N ASN A 149 -0.98 2.51 -3.59
CA ASN A 149 0.29 3.22 -3.63
C ASN A 149 1.51 2.29 -3.62
N PRO A 150 1.62 1.35 -4.58
CA PRO A 150 2.78 0.49 -4.64
C PRO A 150 4.01 1.31 -5.03
N ILE A 151 5.12 1.06 -4.37
CA ILE A 151 6.42 1.57 -4.77
C ILE A 151 7.38 0.41 -4.98
N ILE A 152 8.33 0.61 -5.87
CA ILE A 152 9.33 -0.39 -6.22
C ILE A 152 10.72 0.23 -6.21
N SER A 153 11.70 -0.54 -5.78
CA SER A 153 13.11 -0.20 -5.90
C SER A 153 13.91 -1.41 -6.35
N HIS A 154 14.81 -1.19 -7.29
CA HIS A 154 15.85 -2.16 -7.62
C HIS A 154 16.81 -2.28 -6.43
N VAL A 155 17.10 -3.51 -6.02
CA VAL A 155 17.89 -3.81 -4.82
C VAL A 155 19.33 -4.11 -5.21
N MET A 156 19.54 -5.20 -5.89
CA MET A 156 20.83 -5.60 -6.47
C MET A 156 20.64 -6.79 -7.42
N GLU A 157 21.58 -7.01 -8.31
CA GLU A 157 21.54 -8.09 -9.30
C GLU A 157 20.20 -8.13 -10.04
N ASN A 158 19.39 -9.13 -9.79
CA ASN A 158 18.09 -9.35 -10.44
C ASN A 158 16.90 -9.29 -9.45
N GLU A 159 17.05 -8.54 -8.37
CA GLU A 159 16.06 -8.44 -7.31
C GLU A 159 15.48 -7.05 -7.16
N PHE A 160 14.18 -7.02 -6.87
CA PHE A 160 13.39 -5.83 -6.59
C PHE A 160 12.66 -5.97 -5.26
N MET A 161 12.43 -4.84 -4.63
CA MET A 161 11.59 -4.70 -3.45
C MET A 161 10.36 -3.92 -3.83
N VAL A 162 9.19 -4.45 -3.50
CA VAL A 162 7.89 -3.80 -3.69
C VAL A 162 7.24 -3.61 -2.32
N ILE A 163 6.80 -2.38 -2.04
CA ILE A 163 6.05 -2.05 -0.81
C ILE A 163 4.75 -1.38 -1.23
N TRP A 164 3.68 -1.65 -0.50
CA TRP A 164 2.35 -1.08 -0.75
C TRP A 164 1.62 -0.75 0.56
N GLU A 165 0.61 0.07 0.43
CA GLU A 165 -0.36 0.37 1.48
C GLU A 165 -1.48 -0.67 1.43
N ASP A 166 -1.78 -1.31 2.56
CA ASP A 166 -2.67 -2.44 2.66
C ASP A 166 -3.75 -2.21 3.70
N SER A 167 -5.00 -2.32 3.30
CA SER A 167 -6.13 -2.08 4.18
C SER A 167 -6.64 -3.32 4.93
N ARG A 168 -5.90 -4.45 4.90
CA ARG A 168 -6.33 -5.69 5.57
C ARG A 168 -6.46 -5.58 7.09
N GLY A 169 -5.78 -4.61 7.70
CA GLY A 169 -5.93 -4.25 9.12
C GLY A 169 -7.21 -3.45 9.41
N TYR A 170 -7.96 -3.06 8.37
CA TYR A 170 -9.21 -2.32 8.52
C TYR A 170 -10.29 -3.22 9.10
N ILE A 171 -10.59 -3.03 10.38
CA ILE A 171 -11.72 -3.72 11.03
C ILE A 171 -12.97 -2.90 10.77
N ASN A 172 -13.77 -3.35 9.82
CA ASN A 172 -15.00 -2.72 9.40
C ASN A 172 -15.93 -2.44 10.58
N GLU A 173 -16.56 -1.27 10.58
CA GLU A 173 -17.74 -0.79 11.29
C GLU A 173 -17.55 0.35 12.30
N ASP A 174 -16.34 0.86 12.55
CA ASP A 174 -16.20 2.04 13.38
C ASP A 174 -15.68 3.23 12.55
N PRO A 175 -16.54 4.19 12.15
CA PRO A 175 -16.11 5.39 11.42
C PRO A 175 -15.20 6.31 12.23
N LEU A 176 -14.96 6.01 13.50
CA LEU A 176 -14.02 6.71 14.37
C LEU A 176 -12.65 6.03 14.45
N LEU A 177 -12.53 4.85 13.90
CA LEU A 177 -11.25 4.20 13.68
C LEU A 177 -10.72 4.69 12.32
N ILE A 178 -9.93 5.75 12.32
CA ILE A 178 -9.04 6.13 11.21
C ILE A 178 -7.95 5.07 11.17
N ASN A 179 -8.30 3.85 10.78
CA ASN A 179 -7.47 2.69 11.04
C ASN A 179 -7.38 1.81 9.83
N GLY A 180 -6.26 1.19 9.72
CA GLY A 180 -6.12 -0.03 9.04
C GLY A 180 -5.47 0.06 7.68
N VAL A 181 -4.72 1.11 7.39
CA VAL A 181 -3.75 1.07 6.30
C VAL A 181 -2.38 0.88 6.92
N ASP A 182 -1.81 -0.28 6.69
CA ASP A 182 -0.47 -0.68 7.11
C ASP A 182 0.45 -0.83 5.90
N LEU A 183 1.75 -0.95 6.12
CA LEU A 183 2.71 -1.17 5.05
C LEU A 183 3.10 -2.64 4.96
N TYR A 184 2.94 -3.19 3.77
CA TYR A 184 3.33 -4.56 3.41
C TYR A 184 4.31 -4.54 2.25
N GLY A 185 5.07 -5.60 2.10
CA GLY A 185 6.02 -5.70 1.00
C GLY A 185 6.37 -7.13 0.62
N SER A 186 6.97 -7.25 -0.55
CA SER A 186 7.53 -8.49 -1.09
C SER A 186 8.79 -8.18 -1.87
N GLY A 187 9.72 -9.10 -1.85
CA GLY A 187 10.79 -9.12 -2.83
C GLY A 187 10.34 -9.82 -4.11
N TYR A 188 10.99 -9.48 -5.20
CA TYR A 188 10.86 -10.18 -6.48
C TYR A 188 12.21 -10.40 -7.12
N ASN A 189 12.49 -11.62 -7.54
CA ASN A 189 13.71 -12.00 -8.24
C ASN A 189 13.38 -12.49 -9.65
N PHE A 190 14.02 -11.94 -10.66
CA PHE A 190 13.76 -12.31 -12.07
C PHE A 190 14.00 -13.78 -12.39
N GLY A 191 14.75 -14.51 -11.56
CA GLY A 191 15.04 -15.93 -11.76
C GLY A 191 14.11 -16.86 -10.99
N SER A 192 13.63 -16.46 -9.81
CA SER A 192 12.83 -17.32 -8.92
C SER A 192 11.42 -16.80 -8.62
N GLY A 193 11.06 -15.62 -9.07
CA GLY A 193 9.76 -15.02 -8.80
C GLY A 193 9.67 -14.30 -7.45
N MET A 194 8.48 -14.21 -6.90
CA MET A 194 8.23 -13.61 -5.60
C MET A 194 8.99 -14.35 -4.49
N THR A 195 9.52 -13.58 -3.55
CA THR A 195 10.29 -14.13 -2.40
C THR A 195 9.41 -14.38 -1.19
N THR A 196 8.18 -13.90 -1.21
CA THR A 196 7.15 -14.13 -0.18
C THR A 196 5.92 -14.78 -0.81
N ASP A 197 5.00 -15.25 0.01
CA ASP A 197 3.67 -15.61 -0.45
C ASP A 197 2.93 -14.39 -0.99
N VAL A 198 1.88 -14.62 -1.79
CA VAL A 198 0.93 -13.57 -2.20
C VAL A 198 0.40 -12.86 -0.95
N ASN A 199 0.27 -11.53 -1.03
CA ASN A 199 -0.03 -10.61 0.07
C ASN A 199 1.17 -10.22 0.95
N GLY A 200 2.37 -10.66 0.62
CA GLY A 200 3.61 -10.18 1.22
C GLY A 200 3.73 -10.34 2.74
N ILE A 201 4.73 -9.69 3.30
CA ILE A 201 5.00 -9.63 4.72
C ILE A 201 4.87 -8.19 5.25
N PRO A 202 4.60 -8.00 6.55
CA PRO A 202 4.48 -6.67 7.13
C PRO A 202 5.82 -5.92 7.14
N VAL A 203 5.80 -4.68 6.66
CA VAL A 203 6.90 -3.72 6.75
C VAL A 203 6.71 -2.80 7.96
N CYS A 204 5.49 -2.30 8.16
CA CYS A 204 5.09 -1.58 9.36
C CYS A 204 3.62 -1.83 9.66
N ILE A 205 3.34 -2.33 10.85
CA ILE A 205 1.99 -2.47 11.40
C ILE A 205 1.95 -1.65 12.68
N ALA A 206 1.13 -0.59 12.70
CA ALA A 206 1.00 0.25 13.88
C ALA A 206 -0.44 0.77 14.00
N TYR A 207 -0.75 1.41 15.13
CA TYR A 207 -2.04 2.10 15.27
C TYR A 207 -2.21 3.17 14.20
N HIS A 208 -3.43 3.29 13.68
CA HIS A 208 -3.80 4.23 12.64
C HIS A 208 -3.10 3.95 11.32
N LYS A 209 -3.16 4.93 10.41
CA LYS A 209 -2.62 4.79 9.05
C LYS A 209 -1.10 4.90 9.02
N GLN A 210 -0.49 4.11 8.17
CA GLN A 210 0.85 4.30 7.63
C GLN A 210 0.70 4.46 6.11
N GLN A 211 1.14 5.57 5.57
CA GLN A 211 0.93 5.90 4.16
C GLN A 211 2.07 6.73 3.56
N ASN A 212 2.04 6.90 2.24
CA ASN A 212 3.05 7.64 1.48
C ASN A 212 4.46 7.12 1.75
N VAL A 213 4.63 5.81 1.61
CA VAL A 213 5.93 5.16 1.79
C VAL A 213 6.89 5.53 0.66
N ASN A 214 8.17 5.75 1.02
CA ASN A 214 9.27 5.88 0.08
C ASN A 214 10.35 4.85 0.38
N ILE A 215 11.08 4.47 -0.67
CA ILE A 215 12.26 3.61 -0.56
C ILE A 215 13.44 4.37 -1.15
N THR A 216 14.53 4.43 -0.41
CA THR A 216 15.80 4.98 -0.89
C THR A 216 16.89 3.96 -0.66
N HIS A 217 17.58 3.55 -1.72
CA HIS A 217 18.76 2.70 -1.59
C HIS A 217 19.86 3.47 -0.85
N HIS A 218 20.38 2.90 0.22
CA HIS A 218 21.42 3.51 1.03
C HIS A 218 22.81 3.01 0.60
N SER A 219 23.11 1.73 0.83
CA SER A 219 24.39 1.12 0.45
C SER A 219 24.32 -0.40 0.53
N GLY A 220 24.95 -1.09 -0.41
CA GLY A 220 24.97 -2.56 -0.42
C GLY A 220 23.57 -3.15 -0.37
N SER A 221 23.23 -3.85 0.73
CA SER A 221 21.92 -4.46 0.95
C SER A 221 20.97 -3.63 1.84
N GLU A 222 21.34 -2.40 2.18
CA GLU A 222 20.57 -1.55 3.09
C GLU A 222 19.71 -0.54 2.35
N PHE A 223 18.49 -0.37 2.80
CA PHE A 223 17.50 0.58 2.30
C PHE A 223 16.96 1.43 3.43
N PHE A 224 16.78 2.71 3.17
CA PHE A 224 16.00 3.59 4.02
C PHE A 224 14.57 3.61 3.50
N ILE A 225 13.63 3.24 4.37
CA ILE A 225 12.20 3.34 4.11
C ILE A 225 11.65 4.41 5.03
N ASP A 226 10.89 5.35 4.49
CA ASP A 226 10.20 6.37 5.26
C ASP A 226 8.72 6.45 4.89
N TRP A 227 7.89 6.90 5.83
CA TRP A 227 6.45 7.01 5.64
C TRP A 227 5.83 8.05 6.57
N ILE A 228 4.59 8.44 6.24
CA ILE A 228 3.75 9.24 7.13
C ILE A 228 2.99 8.29 8.07
N ASP A 229 3.06 8.55 9.36
CA ASP A 229 2.53 7.69 10.41
C ASP A 229 1.64 8.47 11.38
N TYR A 230 0.46 7.94 11.63
CA TYR A 230 -0.56 8.55 12.48
C TYR A 230 -0.67 7.89 13.86
N ARG A 231 0.24 6.97 14.22
CA ARG A 231 0.18 6.20 15.47
C ARG A 231 0.13 7.02 16.75
N SER A 232 0.70 8.22 16.73
CA SER A 232 0.83 9.04 17.95
C SER A 232 -0.39 9.89 18.25
N SER A 233 -1.26 10.16 17.29
CA SER A 233 -2.30 11.19 17.45
C SER A 233 -3.71 10.68 17.23
N GLY A 234 -3.89 9.70 16.38
CA GLY A 234 -5.21 9.28 15.92
C GLY A 234 -6.00 10.36 15.18
N LYS A 235 -5.35 11.47 14.83
CA LYS A 235 -5.94 12.58 14.09
C LYS A 235 -5.17 12.81 12.81
N GLU A 236 -5.87 12.99 11.72
CA GLU A 236 -5.27 13.25 10.40
C GLU A 236 -4.35 14.48 10.38
N ASP A 237 -4.59 15.43 11.29
CA ASP A 237 -3.84 16.69 11.39
C ASP A 237 -2.50 16.59 12.13
N LEU A 238 -2.16 15.44 12.70
CA LEU A 238 -0.98 15.26 13.55
C LEU A 238 -0.16 14.03 13.13
N ALA A 239 0.13 13.95 11.85
CA ALA A 239 1.03 12.94 11.30
C ALA A 239 2.49 13.24 11.64
N ASN A 240 3.27 12.19 11.80
CA ASN A 240 4.72 12.26 11.93
C ASN A 240 5.38 11.48 10.80
N TYR A 241 6.59 11.91 10.42
CA TYR A 241 7.44 11.10 9.56
C TYR A 241 8.19 10.07 10.40
N TYR A 242 8.10 8.83 9.95
CA TYR A 242 8.88 7.72 10.48
C TYR A 242 9.77 7.18 9.38
N GLY A 243 10.88 6.61 9.78
CA GLY A 243 11.78 5.95 8.85
C GLY A 243 12.60 4.90 9.56
N ARG A 244 13.04 3.91 8.82
CA ARG A 244 13.95 2.87 9.30
C ARG A 244 14.89 2.44 8.19
N ILE A 245 16.05 1.98 8.59
CA ILE A 245 16.94 1.24 7.71
C ILE A 245 16.54 -0.23 7.81
N ILE A 246 16.37 -0.86 6.66
CA ILE A 246 16.11 -2.30 6.56
C ILE A 246 17.20 -2.95 5.73
N GLU A 247 17.58 -4.16 6.11
CA GLU A 247 18.40 -4.99 5.25
C GLU A 247 17.51 -5.76 4.25
N LYS A 248 18.00 -5.94 3.05
CA LYS A 248 17.37 -6.77 2.02
C LYS A 248 16.84 -8.10 2.56
N ALA A 249 17.61 -8.78 3.40
CA ALA A 249 17.24 -10.06 3.99
C ALA A 249 15.96 -10.02 4.81
N GLU A 250 15.56 -8.86 5.34
CA GLU A 250 14.34 -8.71 6.13
C GLU A 250 13.08 -8.81 5.26
N LEU A 251 13.11 -8.29 4.02
CA LEU A 251 11.98 -8.35 3.08
C LEU A 251 12.06 -9.52 2.09
N LEU A 252 13.20 -10.14 1.96
CA LEU A 252 13.39 -11.30 1.09
C LEU A 252 13.29 -12.64 1.85
N SER A 253 13.10 -12.61 3.16
CA SER A 253 12.90 -13.80 3.99
C SER A 253 11.46 -13.85 4.51
N ASN A 254 10.88 -15.04 4.56
CA ASN A 254 9.57 -15.28 5.21
C ASN A 254 9.62 -15.10 6.74
N ASP A 255 10.71 -14.53 7.28
CA ASP A 255 10.86 -14.26 8.71
C ASP A 255 11.00 -12.75 8.92
N PRO A 256 9.89 -12.02 9.07
CA PRO A 256 9.92 -10.58 9.23
C PRO A 256 10.54 -10.23 10.59
N LYS A 257 11.80 -9.84 10.59
CA LYS A 257 12.39 -9.11 11.71
C LYS A 257 11.92 -7.65 11.69
N CYS A 258 10.62 -7.48 11.78
CA CYS A 258 10.07 -6.16 12.02
C CYS A 258 10.46 -5.73 13.43
N ASP A 259 11.24 -4.64 13.58
CA ASP A 259 11.38 -3.92 14.85
C ASP A 259 10.11 -3.16 15.24
N CYS A 260 9.03 -3.32 14.52
CA CYS A 260 7.70 -3.19 15.09
C CYS A 260 7.56 -4.41 16.01
N PRO A 261 7.71 -4.29 17.32
CA PRO A 261 7.70 -5.47 18.19
C PRO A 261 6.34 -6.12 18.01
N VAL A 262 6.32 -7.26 17.26
CA VAL A 262 5.16 -8.13 17.32
C VAL A 262 5.04 -8.52 18.78
N PRO A 263 3.93 -8.19 19.44
CA PRO A 263 3.76 -8.52 20.84
C PRO A 263 4.00 -10.02 21.03
N THR A 264 4.78 -10.39 22.00
CA THR A 264 5.06 -11.81 22.31
C THR A 264 3.94 -12.46 23.11
N GLU A 265 3.03 -11.64 23.66
CA GLU A 265 1.86 -12.09 24.44
C GLU A 265 0.69 -11.13 24.27
N PHE A 266 -0.52 -11.62 24.52
CA PHE A 266 -1.70 -10.75 24.59
C PHE A 266 -1.55 -9.80 25.76
N SER A 267 -1.80 -8.51 25.53
CA SER A 267 -1.89 -7.52 26.59
C SER A 267 -3.04 -6.55 26.30
N LEU A 268 -3.73 -6.14 27.36
CA LEU A 268 -4.84 -5.19 27.28
C LEU A 268 -4.51 -3.99 28.15
N LYS A 269 -4.46 -2.80 27.55
CA LYS A 269 -4.27 -1.56 28.32
C LYS A 269 -5.58 -1.14 29.00
N PRO A 270 -5.51 -0.34 30.08
CA PRO A 270 -6.70 0.23 30.70
C PRO A 270 -7.53 1.01 29.69
N ALA A 271 -8.85 0.80 29.73
CA ALA A 271 -9.79 1.54 28.88
C ALA A 271 -9.72 3.05 29.18
N TYR A 272 -9.71 3.88 28.12
CA TYR A 272 -9.64 5.35 28.27
C TYR A 272 -10.46 6.10 27.21
N PRO A 273 -10.99 7.28 27.56
CA PRO A 273 -11.10 7.78 28.93
C PRO A 273 -12.03 6.89 29.77
N ASN A 274 -11.78 6.77 31.07
CA ASN A 274 -12.68 6.07 31.99
C ASN A 274 -12.66 6.82 33.34
N PRO A 275 -13.76 7.48 33.75
CA PRO A 275 -15.07 7.54 33.09
C PRO A 275 -15.09 8.25 31.72
N PHE A 276 -16.08 7.93 30.88
CA PHE A 276 -16.26 8.53 29.57
C PHE A 276 -17.69 9.05 29.34
N ASN A 277 -17.85 10.01 28.41
CA ASN A 277 -19.15 10.61 28.05
C ASN A 277 -19.49 10.54 26.57
N GLY A 278 -18.63 10.01 25.74
CA GLY A 278 -18.84 9.83 24.29
C GLY A 278 -18.33 8.46 23.86
N ILE A 279 -17.01 8.36 23.79
CA ILE A 279 -16.34 7.14 23.31
C ILE A 279 -15.30 6.72 24.34
N VAL A 280 -15.20 5.42 24.57
CA VAL A 280 -14.13 4.77 25.32
C VAL A 280 -13.33 3.86 24.38
N ASN A 281 -12.02 3.90 24.49
CA ASN A 281 -11.08 3.12 23.69
C ASN A 281 -10.48 1.99 24.53
N PHE A 282 -10.23 0.88 23.85
CA PHE A 282 -9.56 -0.30 24.39
C PHE A 282 -8.41 -0.64 23.46
N GLU A 283 -7.19 -0.54 23.96
CA GLU A 283 -5.97 -0.88 23.25
C GLU A 283 -5.45 -2.23 23.72
N PHE A 284 -5.19 -3.12 22.79
CA PHE A 284 -4.69 -4.46 23.11
C PHE A 284 -3.63 -4.90 22.10
N ALA A 285 -2.76 -5.79 22.53
CA ALA A 285 -1.72 -6.37 21.72
C ALA A 285 -1.98 -7.87 21.52
N MET A 286 -1.73 -8.37 20.31
CA MET A 286 -1.91 -9.78 19.94
C MET A 286 -0.59 -10.36 19.43
N PRO A 287 -0.15 -11.54 19.92
CA PRO A 287 1.09 -12.16 19.45
C PRO A 287 0.97 -12.86 18.09
N ALA A 288 -0.24 -13.19 17.67
CA ALA A 288 -0.50 -13.95 16.46
C ALA A 288 -1.89 -13.66 15.89
N LYS A 289 -2.16 -14.18 14.70
CA LYS A 289 -3.50 -14.18 14.10
C LYS A 289 -4.45 -15.05 14.90
N GLU A 290 -5.30 -14.42 15.70
CA GLU A 290 -6.29 -15.09 16.53
C GLU A 290 -7.56 -14.22 16.64
N ALA A 291 -8.73 -14.83 16.55
CA ALA A 291 -9.99 -14.10 16.73
C ALA A 291 -10.15 -13.61 18.17
N VAL A 292 -10.63 -12.38 18.32
CA VAL A 292 -10.95 -11.77 19.62
C VAL A 292 -12.43 -11.48 19.69
N GLU A 293 -13.14 -12.11 20.61
CA GLU A 293 -14.52 -11.73 20.95
C GLU A 293 -14.45 -10.55 21.93
N PHE A 294 -14.98 -9.41 21.54
CA PHE A 294 -15.09 -8.23 22.41
C PHE A 294 -16.56 -8.00 22.78
N ARG A 295 -16.86 -8.05 24.05
CA ARG A 295 -18.23 -7.88 24.57
C ARG A 295 -18.30 -6.82 25.65
N ILE A 296 -19.43 -6.11 25.69
CA ILE A 296 -19.79 -5.19 26.78
C ILE A 296 -21.08 -5.66 27.41
N TYR A 297 -21.09 -5.69 28.72
CA TYR A 297 -22.22 -6.15 29.55
C TYR A 297 -22.70 -5.03 30.46
N ASP A 298 -24.01 -4.98 30.71
CA ASP A 298 -24.59 -4.17 31.78
C ASP A 298 -24.42 -4.85 33.15
N LEU A 299 -24.84 -4.18 34.22
CA LEU A 299 -24.76 -4.69 35.60
C LEU A 299 -25.56 -6.00 35.83
N THR A 300 -26.48 -6.32 34.95
CA THR A 300 -27.28 -7.54 35.04
C THR A 300 -26.67 -8.71 34.26
N GLY A 301 -25.53 -8.47 33.61
CA GLY A 301 -24.82 -9.46 32.79
C GLY A 301 -25.40 -9.60 31.38
N ARG A 302 -26.31 -8.71 30.97
CA ARG A 302 -26.86 -8.70 29.63
C ARG A 302 -25.85 -8.06 28.67
N VAL A 303 -25.64 -8.69 27.51
CA VAL A 303 -24.76 -8.16 26.43
C VAL A 303 -25.38 -6.88 25.86
N VAL A 304 -24.61 -5.82 25.88
CA VAL A 304 -24.96 -4.50 25.33
C VAL A 304 -24.31 -4.29 23.98
N SER A 305 -23.06 -4.77 23.80
CA SER A 305 -22.33 -4.76 22.56
C SER A 305 -21.56 -6.06 22.41
N ASP A 306 -21.56 -6.61 21.20
CA ASP A 306 -20.84 -7.85 20.86
C ASP A 306 -20.13 -7.63 19.51
N ARG A 307 -18.83 -7.85 19.47
CA ARG A 307 -18.01 -7.70 18.26
C ARG A 307 -17.02 -8.84 18.16
N LEU A 308 -16.92 -9.40 16.97
CA LEU A 308 -15.85 -10.32 16.62
C LEU A 308 -14.77 -9.52 15.88
N ILE A 309 -13.58 -9.50 16.44
CA ILE A 309 -12.39 -8.86 15.85
C ILE A 309 -11.56 -9.99 15.25
N LEU A 310 -11.21 -9.85 13.97
CA LEU A 310 -10.39 -10.82 13.24
C LEU A 310 -9.04 -10.19 12.85
N PRO A 311 -8.09 -10.11 13.79
CA PRO A 311 -6.76 -9.61 13.49
C PRO A 311 -6.10 -10.45 12.39
N GLY A 312 -5.51 -9.78 11.40
CA GLY A 312 -4.79 -10.46 10.31
C GLY A 312 -3.51 -11.17 10.79
N PHE A 313 -2.85 -10.65 11.84
CA PHE A 313 -1.56 -11.14 12.40
C PHE A 313 -1.36 -10.66 13.83
N GLY A 314 -0.15 -10.92 14.38
CA GLY A 314 0.31 -10.31 15.63
C GLY A 314 0.51 -8.80 15.46
N GLY A 315 0.08 -8.01 16.43
CA GLY A 315 0.17 -6.56 16.36
C GLY A 315 -0.58 -5.86 17.50
N ASN A 316 -0.61 -4.53 17.43
CA ASN A 316 -1.35 -3.71 18.36
C ASN A 316 -2.67 -3.28 17.73
N TYR A 317 -3.75 -3.39 18.48
CA TYR A 317 -5.12 -3.13 18.02
C TYR A 317 -5.84 -2.19 18.96
N ARG A 318 -6.85 -1.49 18.41
CA ARG A 318 -7.78 -0.67 19.20
C ARG A 318 -9.20 -1.03 18.79
N VAL A 319 -10.09 -1.12 19.77
CA VAL A 319 -11.55 -1.13 19.57
C VAL A 319 -12.17 -0.04 20.43
N SER A 320 -13.24 0.57 19.96
CA SER A 320 -13.94 1.64 20.68
C SER A 320 -15.39 1.29 20.91
N TRP A 321 -15.96 1.81 22.01
CA TRP A 321 -17.39 1.76 22.26
C TRP A 321 -17.93 3.18 22.46
N ASN A 322 -18.98 3.51 21.70
CA ASN A 322 -19.62 4.83 21.67
C ASN A 322 -20.87 4.93 22.56
N GLY A 323 -21.02 4.03 23.52
CA GLY A 323 -22.15 4.00 24.42
C GLY A 323 -23.46 3.53 23.80
N LYS A 324 -23.47 2.93 22.60
CA LYS A 324 -24.67 2.39 21.95
C LYS A 324 -24.79 0.88 22.16
N ASN A 325 -26.03 0.43 22.27
CA ASN A 325 -26.37 -1.00 22.27
C ASN A 325 -26.37 -1.58 20.84
N MET A 326 -26.58 -2.88 20.72
CA MET A 326 -26.67 -3.59 19.43
C MET A 326 -27.78 -3.08 18.50
N ASN A 327 -28.76 -2.34 19.02
CA ASN A 327 -29.83 -1.71 18.23
C ASN A 327 -29.52 -0.25 17.85
N GLY A 328 -28.27 0.23 18.09
CA GLY A 328 -27.84 1.59 17.80
C GLY A 328 -28.36 2.66 18.77
N GLN A 329 -29.07 2.27 19.84
CA GLN A 329 -29.63 3.18 20.84
C GLN A 329 -28.60 3.45 21.94
N LEU A 330 -28.55 4.68 22.47
CA LEU A 330 -27.67 5.02 23.58
C LEU A 330 -28.06 4.19 24.84
N ALA A 331 -27.04 3.57 25.40
CA ALA A 331 -27.15 2.88 26.67
C ALA A 331 -27.35 3.87 27.84
N PRO A 332 -27.99 3.51 28.93
CA PRO A 332 -28.07 4.35 30.14
C PRO A 332 -26.69 4.68 30.71
N ALA A 333 -26.55 5.86 31.33
CA ALA A 333 -25.39 6.15 32.13
C ALA A 333 -25.24 5.14 33.28
N GLY A 334 -24.01 4.69 33.53
CA GLY A 334 -23.77 3.68 34.55
C GLY A 334 -22.44 2.94 34.38
N ILE A 335 -22.34 1.86 35.14
CA ILE A 335 -21.17 0.97 35.10
C ILE A 335 -21.46 -0.16 34.10
N TYR A 336 -20.45 -0.46 33.27
CA TYR A 336 -20.43 -1.56 32.33
C TYR A 336 -19.18 -2.40 32.54
N PHE A 337 -19.29 -3.68 32.18
CA PHE A 337 -18.15 -4.59 32.15
C PHE A 337 -17.80 -4.91 30.70
N TYR A 338 -16.51 -5.01 30.41
CA TYR A 338 -16.03 -5.46 29.11
C TYR A 338 -15.28 -6.78 29.26
N GLU A 339 -15.28 -7.55 28.20
CA GLU A 339 -14.59 -8.82 28.08
C GLU A 339 -13.91 -8.91 26.74
N PHE A 340 -12.63 -9.23 26.74
CA PHE A 340 -11.87 -9.69 25.58
C PHE A 340 -11.62 -11.17 25.75
N LYS A 341 -12.03 -11.97 24.78
CA LYS A 341 -11.85 -13.41 24.81
C LYS A 341 -11.18 -13.89 23.53
N THR A 342 -10.09 -14.60 23.67
CA THR A 342 -9.38 -15.32 22.61
C THR A 342 -9.56 -16.83 22.84
N ASN A 343 -8.92 -17.68 21.99
CA ASN A 343 -8.93 -19.12 22.20
C ASN A 343 -8.19 -19.53 23.49
N SER A 344 -7.21 -18.71 23.90
CA SER A 344 -6.29 -19.03 24.98
C SER A 344 -6.51 -18.20 26.26
N LEU A 345 -7.22 -17.07 26.16
CA LEU A 345 -7.26 -16.07 27.23
C LEU A 345 -8.63 -15.38 27.34
N ILE A 346 -8.96 -14.93 28.56
CA ILE A 346 -10.10 -14.05 28.82
C ILE A 346 -9.62 -12.91 29.74
N GLU A 347 -9.72 -11.68 29.22
CA GLU A 347 -9.46 -10.45 29.99
C GLU A 347 -10.75 -9.66 30.18
N LYS A 348 -10.93 -9.10 31.38
CA LYS A 348 -12.15 -8.38 31.76
C LYS A 348 -11.82 -7.10 32.51
N GLY A 349 -12.69 -6.13 32.37
CA GLY A 349 -12.57 -4.91 33.14
C GLY A 349 -13.87 -4.15 33.28
N LYS A 350 -13.78 -2.96 33.83
CA LYS A 350 -14.90 -2.10 34.18
C LYS A 350 -14.73 -0.73 33.56
N ILE A 351 -15.80 -0.18 33.01
CA ILE A 351 -15.88 1.20 32.50
C ILE A 351 -17.10 1.91 33.11
N THR A 352 -17.03 3.23 33.18
CA THR A 352 -18.11 4.09 33.69
C THR A 352 -18.55 5.03 32.57
N TYR A 353 -19.76 4.89 32.12
CA TYR A 353 -20.37 5.74 31.10
C TYR A 353 -21.11 6.89 31.81
N LEU A 354 -20.68 8.12 31.49
CA LEU A 354 -21.35 9.36 31.88
C LEU A 354 -22.20 9.84 30.70
N LYS A 355 -23.32 10.40 30.93
CA LYS A 355 -24.19 10.87 29.83
C LYS A 355 -23.89 12.30 29.46
#